data_b7115d4888d278fc9abe58100a038717
#
_entry.id   b7115d4888d278fc9abe58100a038717
#
_cell.length_a   1.000
_cell.length_b   1.000
_cell.length_c   1.000
_cell.angle_alpha   90.00
_cell.angle_beta   90.00
_cell.angle_gamma   90.00
#
_symmetry.space_group_name_H-M   'P 1'
#
loop_
_entity.id
_entity.type
_entity.pdbx_description
1 polymer ?
#
loop_
_entity_poly.entity_id
_entity_poly.type
_entity_poly.pdbx_seq_one_letter_code
_entity_poly.pdbx_strand_id
1 'polypeptide(L)'
;MHPEWRGQVIADLNFELPALAHGTRARIRSTYEYVDFLEEFLENLPELTQGYPEETRITAPIETWSDDFSIAIAGIPSMVNDFTGGSFMETHYHSQFDNDTYYDEDVYRLHHELFGLLLMAIDRTRVVPLNFAGTFQKAKEALDLDWCARTEADGESLAQALDEAAELAQQVYDRAAAINRGQAPDEDAGRLERQLLNLFQQTQDTFVRIDWYGNVQFPQESLQQSLELLHGAAQLAYFLLQLVQRALYIRPLETGGRRLALELFSPPKARQA
;
A
#
# COMPACT_ATOMS: atom_id res chain seq x y z
N MET A 1 13.61 17.66 0.74
CA MET A 1 12.57 16.76 1.25
C MET A 1 11.60 17.59 2.08
N HIS A 2 10.31 17.44 1.92
CA HIS A 2 9.25 18.19 2.58
C HIS A 2 8.62 17.34 3.71
N PRO A 3 9.24 17.28 4.90
CA PRO A 3 8.75 16.44 5.98
C PRO A 3 7.34 16.82 6.44
N GLU A 4 6.94 18.07 6.18
CA GLU A 4 5.60 18.59 6.48
C GLU A 4 4.49 17.95 5.65
N TRP A 5 4.79 17.28 4.54
CA TRP A 5 3.81 16.58 3.73
C TRP A 5 3.37 15.23 4.32
N ARG A 6 4.21 14.66 5.16
CA ARG A 6 3.90 13.37 5.82
C ARG A 6 2.65 13.49 6.68
N GLY A 7 1.74 12.54 6.51
CA GLY A 7 0.47 12.55 7.23
C GLY A 7 -0.52 13.64 6.82
N GLN A 8 -0.25 14.37 5.72
CA GLN A 8 -1.13 15.40 5.16
C GLN A 8 -1.50 15.13 3.70
N VAL A 9 -0.57 14.58 2.91
CA VAL A 9 -0.83 14.23 1.52
C VAL A 9 -1.46 12.85 1.49
N ILE A 10 -2.67 12.76 0.95
CA ILE A 10 -3.46 11.53 0.95
C ILE A 10 -3.11 10.60 -0.21
N ALA A 11 -2.65 11.15 -1.33
CA ALA A 11 -2.25 10.38 -2.50
C ALA A 11 -1.23 11.13 -3.35
N ASP A 12 -0.33 10.38 -3.96
CA ASP A 12 0.43 10.75 -5.14
C ASP A 12 -0.17 10.02 -6.34
N LEU A 13 -0.53 10.79 -7.37
CA LEU A 13 -1.09 10.28 -8.61
C LEU A 13 -0.11 10.61 -9.73
N ASN A 14 0.77 9.69 -10.05
CA ASN A 14 1.68 9.85 -11.16
C ASN A 14 0.99 9.53 -12.49
N PHE A 15 1.20 10.37 -13.46
CA PHE A 15 0.47 10.39 -14.72
C PHE A 15 1.45 10.27 -15.89
N GLU A 16 1.78 9.07 -16.25
CA GLU A 16 2.78 8.78 -17.28
C GLU A 16 2.15 8.36 -18.61
N LEU A 17 2.80 8.75 -19.71
CA LEU A 17 2.46 8.32 -21.07
C LEU A 17 0.95 8.40 -21.41
N PRO A 18 0.27 9.51 -21.14
CA PRO A 18 -1.20 9.56 -21.18
C PRO A 18 -1.79 9.49 -22.58
N ALA A 19 -0.98 9.51 -23.63
CA ALA A 19 -1.42 9.46 -25.01
C ALA A 19 -0.87 8.25 -25.78
N LEU A 20 -0.31 7.26 -25.07
CA LEU A 20 0.30 6.11 -25.67
C LEU A 20 -0.76 5.24 -26.34
N ALA A 21 -0.83 5.31 -27.67
CA ALA A 21 -1.62 4.40 -28.49
C ALA A 21 -0.97 3.01 -28.59
N HIS A 22 -1.76 2.04 -29.06
CA HIS A 22 -1.31 0.66 -29.28
C HIS A 22 -0.93 -0.12 -28.01
N GLY A 23 -1.20 0.41 -26.85
CA GLY A 23 -1.22 -0.38 -25.61
C GLY A 23 -2.41 -1.35 -25.64
N THR A 24 -2.20 -2.58 -25.21
CA THR A 24 -3.27 -3.60 -25.16
C THR A 24 -3.71 -3.90 -23.73
N ARG A 25 -2.96 -3.39 -22.75
CA ARG A 25 -3.15 -3.62 -21.33
C ARG A 25 -3.17 -2.31 -20.57
N ALA A 26 -4.21 -2.14 -19.77
CA ALA A 26 -4.31 -1.05 -18.83
C ALA A 26 -4.11 -1.57 -17.41
N ARG A 27 -3.10 -1.04 -16.72
CA ARG A 27 -2.86 -1.33 -15.32
C ARG A 27 -2.76 -0.03 -14.56
N ILE A 28 -3.27 0.00 -13.33
CA ILE A 28 -2.87 1.00 -12.36
C ILE A 28 -2.04 0.27 -11.33
N ARG A 29 -0.78 0.68 -11.19
CA ARG A 29 0.13 0.17 -10.19
C ARG A 29 0.07 1.06 -8.97
N SER A 30 -0.05 0.48 -7.78
CA SER A 30 -0.18 1.27 -6.56
C SER A 30 0.59 0.64 -5.40
N THR A 31 0.68 1.37 -4.30
CA THR A 31 0.96 0.74 -3.01
C THR A 31 -0.15 -0.25 -2.66
N TYR A 32 0.15 -1.28 -1.88
CA TYR A 32 -0.83 -2.34 -1.54
C TYR A 32 -2.12 -1.79 -0.96
N GLU A 33 -2.01 -0.72 -0.20
CA GLU A 33 -3.11 -0.16 0.56
C GLU A 33 -4.22 0.47 -0.28
N TYR A 34 -3.92 0.85 -1.54
CA TYR A 34 -4.92 1.41 -2.45
C TYR A 34 -5.58 0.38 -3.39
N VAL A 35 -5.15 -0.87 -3.37
CA VAL A 35 -5.62 -1.89 -4.33
C VAL A 35 -7.14 -2.02 -4.33
N ASP A 36 -7.75 -2.26 -3.17
CA ASP A 36 -9.20 -2.49 -3.07
C ASP A 36 -10.02 -1.27 -3.52
N PHE A 37 -9.57 -0.07 -3.16
CA PHE A 37 -10.23 1.16 -3.61
C PHE A 37 -10.16 1.34 -5.12
N LEU A 38 -9.01 1.03 -5.72
CA LEU A 38 -8.81 1.14 -7.16
C LEU A 38 -9.56 0.05 -7.93
N GLU A 39 -9.68 -1.14 -7.39
CA GLU A 39 -10.50 -2.21 -7.98
C GLU A 39 -11.97 -1.79 -7.99
N GLU A 40 -12.53 -1.31 -6.87
CA GLU A 40 -13.89 -0.77 -6.80
C GLU A 40 -14.08 0.42 -7.77
N PHE A 41 -13.07 1.28 -7.91
CA PHE A 41 -13.09 2.40 -8.85
C PHE A 41 -13.16 1.93 -10.30
N LEU A 42 -12.33 0.95 -10.70
CA LEU A 42 -12.30 0.43 -12.08
C LEU A 42 -13.57 -0.32 -12.48
N GLU A 43 -14.27 -0.96 -11.55
CA GLU A 43 -15.57 -1.59 -11.83
C GLU A 43 -16.60 -0.61 -12.39
N ASN A 44 -16.44 0.68 -12.11
CA ASN A 44 -17.31 1.75 -12.56
C ASN A 44 -16.83 2.43 -13.87
N LEU A 45 -15.77 1.92 -14.49
CA LEU A 45 -15.16 2.46 -15.72
C LEU A 45 -15.06 1.40 -16.84
N PRO A 46 -16.20 0.92 -17.38
CA PRO A 46 -16.21 -0.12 -18.41
C PRO A 46 -15.52 0.33 -19.71
N GLU A 47 -15.43 1.63 -19.99
CA GLU A 47 -14.77 2.20 -21.17
C GLU A 47 -13.29 1.85 -21.20
N LEU A 48 -12.63 1.77 -20.03
CA LEU A 48 -11.23 1.38 -19.94
C LEU A 48 -11.01 -0.04 -20.43
N THR A 49 -11.89 -0.97 -20.06
CA THR A 49 -11.84 -2.37 -20.52
C THR A 49 -12.09 -2.47 -22.04
N GLN A 50 -12.91 -1.59 -22.62
CA GLN A 50 -13.13 -1.55 -24.06
C GLN A 50 -11.89 -1.03 -24.80
N GLY A 51 -11.22 -0.02 -24.25
CA GLY A 51 -9.99 0.53 -24.82
C GLY A 51 -8.79 -0.42 -24.72
N TYR A 52 -8.76 -1.26 -23.68
CA TYR A 52 -7.67 -2.19 -23.37
C TYR A 52 -8.19 -3.62 -23.17
N PRO A 53 -8.48 -4.34 -24.25
CA PRO A 53 -9.24 -5.60 -24.17
C PRO A 53 -8.44 -6.79 -23.63
N GLU A 54 -7.11 -6.75 -23.63
CA GLU A 54 -6.31 -7.88 -23.14
C GLU A 54 -6.24 -7.94 -21.63
N GLU A 55 -6.11 -6.79 -20.98
CA GLU A 55 -5.98 -6.75 -19.52
C GLU A 55 -6.33 -5.36 -18.98
N THR A 56 -7.20 -5.33 -17.98
CA THR A 56 -7.43 -4.15 -17.14
C THR A 56 -7.40 -4.61 -15.71
N ARG A 57 -6.42 -4.15 -14.93
CA ARG A 57 -6.26 -4.57 -13.53
C ARG A 57 -5.47 -3.59 -12.68
N ILE A 58 -5.61 -3.75 -11.37
CA ILE A 58 -4.72 -3.14 -10.39
C ILE A 58 -3.54 -4.09 -10.14
N THR A 59 -2.35 -3.52 -9.99
CA THR A 59 -1.13 -4.24 -9.62
C THR A 59 -0.43 -3.54 -8.45
N ALA A 60 0.25 -4.31 -7.62
CA ALA A 60 1.06 -3.83 -6.49
C ALA A 60 2.25 -4.78 -6.29
N PRO A 61 3.34 -4.30 -5.71
CA PRO A 61 3.64 -2.95 -5.26
C PRO A 61 4.07 -2.00 -6.38
N ILE A 62 4.35 -0.75 -6.02
CA ILE A 62 5.07 0.22 -6.86
C ILE A 62 6.48 -0.34 -7.16
N GLU A 63 6.92 -0.22 -8.40
CA GLU A 63 8.25 -0.68 -8.81
C GLU A 63 9.35 0.25 -8.27
N THR A 64 10.48 -0.33 -7.86
CA THR A 64 11.59 0.42 -7.25
C THR A 64 12.29 1.39 -8.19
N TRP A 65 12.11 1.23 -9.48
CA TRP A 65 12.67 2.12 -10.52
C TRP A 65 11.68 3.22 -10.95
N SER A 66 10.44 3.19 -10.45
CA SER A 66 9.43 4.22 -10.71
C SER A 66 9.63 5.45 -9.82
N ASP A 67 9.32 6.63 -10.34
CA ASP A 67 9.44 7.90 -9.61
C ASP A 67 8.59 7.91 -8.34
N ASP A 68 7.41 7.32 -8.40
CA ASP A 68 6.47 7.21 -7.30
C ASP A 68 7.03 6.39 -6.13
N PHE A 69 7.96 5.48 -6.38
CA PHE A 69 8.58 4.70 -5.32
C PHE A 69 9.26 5.58 -4.28
N SER A 70 9.97 6.62 -4.73
CA SER A 70 10.64 7.57 -3.83
C SER A 70 9.64 8.40 -3.00
N ILE A 71 8.43 8.63 -3.53
CA ILE A 71 7.33 9.31 -2.84
C ILE A 71 6.66 8.35 -1.85
N ALA A 72 6.40 7.10 -2.26
CA ALA A 72 5.80 6.08 -1.41
C ALA A 72 6.66 5.80 -0.16
N ILE A 73 7.98 5.57 -0.31
CA ILE A 73 8.88 5.34 0.83
C ILE A 73 9.08 6.59 1.71
N ALA A 74 8.75 7.78 1.20
CA ALA A 74 8.70 8.99 2.00
C ALA A 74 7.43 9.08 2.86
N GLY A 75 6.50 8.13 2.76
CA GLY A 75 5.28 8.03 3.56
C GLY A 75 4.05 8.66 2.92
N ILE A 76 4.01 8.77 1.60
CA ILE A 76 2.86 9.25 0.82
C ILE A 76 2.34 8.09 -0.03
N PRO A 77 1.08 7.64 0.14
CA PRO A 77 0.52 6.58 -0.68
C PRO A 77 0.51 6.98 -2.16
N SER A 78 1.01 6.09 -3.03
CA SER A 78 1.27 6.44 -4.43
C SER A 78 0.63 5.46 -5.39
N MET A 79 0.29 5.96 -6.59
CA MET A 79 -0.20 5.17 -7.70
C MET A 79 0.22 5.78 -9.03
N VAL A 80 0.45 4.91 -10.02
CA VAL A 80 0.87 5.26 -11.37
C VAL A 80 0.13 4.44 -12.40
N ASN A 81 -0.16 5.01 -13.55
CA ASN A 81 -0.64 4.21 -14.67
C ASN A 81 0.52 3.38 -15.27
N ASP A 82 0.20 2.16 -15.63
CA ASP A 82 1.08 1.22 -16.33
C ASP A 82 0.33 0.68 -17.56
N PHE A 83 0.18 1.54 -18.58
CA PHE A 83 -0.47 1.18 -19.84
C PHE A 83 0.58 0.63 -20.79
N THR A 84 0.59 -0.68 -20.97
CA THR A 84 1.64 -1.39 -21.68
C THR A 84 1.09 -2.23 -22.83
N GLY A 85 1.99 -2.70 -23.66
CA GLY A 85 1.73 -3.48 -24.85
C GLY A 85 2.26 -2.77 -26.10
N GLY A 86 2.47 -3.56 -27.15
CA GLY A 86 3.12 -3.05 -28.37
C GLY A 86 4.62 -2.84 -28.20
N SER A 87 5.24 -2.24 -29.20
CA SER A 87 6.69 -2.09 -29.32
C SER A 87 7.23 -0.72 -28.90
N PHE A 88 6.39 0.16 -28.34
CA PHE A 88 6.80 1.53 -27.99
C PHE A 88 8.00 1.57 -27.04
N MET A 89 7.99 0.77 -25.99
CA MET A 89 9.06 0.71 -24.98
C MET A 89 10.40 0.28 -25.58
N GLU A 90 10.38 -0.53 -26.64
CA GLU A 90 11.58 -1.05 -27.30
C GLU A 90 12.09 -0.13 -28.41
N THR A 91 11.23 0.66 -29.02
CA THR A 91 11.51 1.38 -30.26
C THR A 91 11.56 2.90 -30.11
N HIS A 92 10.80 3.47 -29.19
CA HIS A 92 10.62 4.92 -29.06
C HIS A 92 10.97 5.47 -27.68
N TYR A 93 10.54 4.78 -26.62
CA TYR A 93 10.67 5.24 -25.25
C TYR A 93 12.13 5.60 -24.89
N HIS A 94 12.31 6.79 -24.30
CA HIS A 94 13.61 7.36 -23.93
C HIS A 94 14.64 7.43 -25.07
N SER A 95 14.20 7.59 -26.30
CA SER A 95 15.05 7.68 -27.47
C SER A 95 14.79 8.92 -28.31
N GLN A 96 15.67 9.19 -29.28
CA GLN A 96 15.45 10.26 -30.28
C GLN A 96 14.26 9.97 -31.20
N PHE A 97 13.71 8.79 -31.19
CA PHE A 97 12.55 8.38 -31.98
C PHE A 97 11.24 8.54 -31.22
N ASP A 98 11.28 9.03 -29.98
CA ASP A 98 10.08 9.36 -29.22
C ASP A 98 9.44 10.62 -29.80
N ASN A 99 8.42 10.41 -30.59
CA ASN A 99 7.68 11.42 -31.34
C ASN A 99 6.17 11.13 -31.30
N ASP A 100 5.39 11.85 -32.08
CA ASP A 100 3.94 11.76 -32.12
C ASP A 100 3.36 10.55 -32.86
N THR A 101 4.19 9.60 -33.34
CA THR A 101 3.74 8.41 -34.07
C THR A 101 2.76 7.53 -33.24
N TYR A 102 2.97 7.50 -31.92
CA TYR A 102 2.13 6.74 -30.99
C TYR A 102 1.07 7.59 -30.28
N TYR A 103 0.92 8.85 -30.66
CA TYR A 103 -0.15 9.69 -30.14
C TYR A 103 -1.50 9.29 -30.72
N ASP A 104 -2.49 9.15 -29.84
CA ASP A 104 -3.89 8.91 -30.20
C ASP A 104 -4.80 9.81 -29.34
N GLU A 105 -5.63 10.62 -30.00
CA GLU A 105 -6.47 11.60 -29.30
C GLU A 105 -7.55 10.94 -28.43
N ASP A 106 -8.10 9.81 -28.86
CA ASP A 106 -9.13 9.11 -28.09
C ASP A 106 -8.52 8.42 -26.87
N VAL A 107 -7.32 7.84 -26.99
CA VAL A 107 -6.56 7.29 -25.87
C VAL A 107 -6.17 8.41 -24.90
N TYR A 108 -5.69 9.54 -25.41
CA TYR A 108 -5.34 10.70 -24.60
C TYR A 108 -6.55 11.19 -23.77
N ARG A 109 -7.72 11.30 -24.40
CA ARG A 109 -8.96 11.67 -23.73
C ARG A 109 -9.36 10.67 -22.67
N LEU A 110 -9.34 9.37 -22.98
CA LEU A 110 -9.67 8.30 -22.05
C LEU A 110 -8.79 8.37 -20.79
N HIS A 111 -7.48 8.57 -20.96
CA HIS A 111 -6.57 8.71 -19.82
C HIS A 111 -6.88 9.95 -18.96
N HIS A 112 -7.18 11.08 -19.57
CA HIS A 112 -7.55 12.30 -18.85
C HIS A 112 -8.86 12.14 -18.08
N GLU A 113 -9.85 11.47 -18.68
CA GLU A 113 -11.11 11.14 -18.02
C GLU A 113 -10.87 10.19 -16.83
N LEU A 114 -10.08 9.13 -17.02
CA LEU A 114 -9.71 8.19 -15.97
C LEU A 114 -9.11 8.90 -14.76
N PHE A 115 -8.05 9.69 -14.99
CA PHE A 115 -7.35 10.36 -13.90
C PHE A 115 -8.15 11.51 -13.30
N GLY A 116 -8.90 12.23 -14.11
CA GLY A 116 -9.84 13.25 -13.61
C GLY A 116 -10.90 12.66 -12.68
N LEU A 117 -11.48 11.52 -13.06
CA LEU A 117 -12.45 10.80 -12.23
C LEU A 117 -11.79 10.20 -10.98
N LEU A 118 -10.57 9.66 -11.09
CA LEU A 118 -9.83 9.12 -9.96
C LEU A 118 -9.50 10.22 -8.94
N LEU A 119 -9.00 11.37 -9.40
CA LEU A 119 -8.76 12.53 -8.55
C LEU A 119 -10.05 12.96 -7.81
N MET A 120 -11.17 13.04 -8.53
CA MET A 120 -12.46 13.38 -7.94
C MET A 120 -12.96 12.31 -6.95
N ALA A 121 -12.68 11.04 -7.22
CA ALA A 121 -13.06 9.96 -6.32
C ALA A 121 -12.30 10.04 -5.00
N ILE A 122 -10.99 10.31 -5.06
CA ILE A 122 -10.14 10.50 -3.88
C ILE A 122 -10.54 11.77 -3.11
N ASP A 123 -10.73 12.90 -3.80
CA ASP A 123 -11.11 14.18 -3.19
C ASP A 123 -12.44 14.11 -2.42
N ARG A 124 -13.35 13.23 -2.82
CA ARG A 124 -14.64 13.03 -2.16
C ARG A 124 -14.56 12.17 -0.90
N THR A 125 -13.47 11.50 -0.66
CA THR A 125 -13.34 10.67 0.55
C THR A 125 -13.27 11.54 1.80
N ARG A 126 -13.97 11.11 2.85
CA ARG A 126 -13.91 11.70 4.19
C ARG A 126 -12.77 11.13 5.02
N VAL A 127 -12.37 9.91 4.66
CA VAL A 127 -11.26 9.16 5.23
C VAL A 127 -10.52 8.53 4.08
N VAL A 128 -9.22 8.68 4.04
CA VAL A 128 -8.35 8.05 3.02
C VAL A 128 -8.63 6.54 2.96
N PRO A 129 -8.92 5.99 1.76
CA PRO A 129 -9.38 4.60 1.61
C PRO A 129 -8.21 3.60 1.56
N LEU A 130 -7.39 3.55 2.60
CA LEU A 130 -6.24 2.66 2.71
C LEU A 130 -6.62 1.35 3.39
N ASN A 131 -6.44 0.22 2.71
CA ASN A 131 -6.55 -1.12 3.28
C ASN A 131 -5.17 -1.76 3.47
N PHE A 132 -4.77 -1.94 4.70
CA PHE A 132 -3.48 -2.54 5.04
C PHE A 132 -3.50 -4.08 5.06
N ALA A 133 -4.66 -4.72 4.86
CA ALA A 133 -4.77 -6.17 4.88
C ALA A 133 -3.82 -6.83 3.86
N GLY A 134 -3.78 -6.29 2.62
CA GLY A 134 -2.89 -6.76 1.57
C GLY A 134 -1.41 -6.67 1.95
N THR A 135 -0.98 -5.58 2.57
CA THR A 135 0.39 -5.38 3.04
C THR A 135 0.81 -6.45 4.05
N PHE A 136 -0.06 -6.75 5.04
CA PHE A 136 0.24 -7.77 6.06
C PHE A 136 0.21 -9.18 5.48
N GLN A 137 -0.69 -9.46 4.55
CA GLN A 137 -0.73 -10.75 3.84
C GLN A 137 0.55 -10.97 3.04
N LYS A 138 1.02 -9.94 2.31
CA LYS A 138 2.27 -10.01 1.55
C LYS A 138 3.51 -10.14 2.44
N ALA A 139 3.53 -9.46 3.58
CA ALA A 139 4.58 -9.64 4.57
C ALA A 139 4.62 -11.08 5.11
N LYS A 140 3.46 -11.69 5.35
CA LYS A 140 3.36 -13.09 5.75
C LYS A 140 3.82 -14.05 4.65
N GLU A 141 3.42 -13.82 3.39
CA GLU A 141 3.86 -14.62 2.24
C GLU A 141 5.39 -14.59 2.06
N ALA A 142 6.03 -13.47 2.39
CA ALA A 142 7.48 -13.31 2.31
C ALA A 142 8.24 -13.94 3.50
N LEU A 143 7.54 -14.39 4.54
CA LEU A 143 8.15 -14.95 5.73
C LEU A 143 8.69 -16.36 5.46
N ASP A 144 10.00 -16.57 5.60
CA ASP A 144 10.67 -17.87 5.53
C ASP A 144 10.66 -18.54 6.90
N LEU A 145 9.65 -19.38 7.15
CA LEU A 145 9.50 -20.11 8.42
C LEU A 145 10.64 -21.11 8.66
N ASP A 146 11.21 -21.71 7.60
CA ASP A 146 12.35 -22.62 7.73
C ASP A 146 13.60 -21.85 8.17
N TRP A 147 13.80 -20.65 7.64
CA TRP A 147 14.89 -19.77 8.10
C TRP A 147 14.69 -19.33 9.54
N CYS A 148 13.46 -18.93 9.90
CA CYS A 148 13.13 -18.58 11.28
C CYS A 148 13.44 -19.73 12.24
N ALA A 149 13.05 -20.97 11.91
CA ALA A 149 13.33 -22.14 12.73
C ALA A 149 14.83 -22.40 12.89
N ARG A 150 15.62 -22.23 11.81
CA ARG A 150 17.09 -22.41 11.85
C ARG A 150 17.80 -21.34 12.68
N THR A 151 17.23 -20.14 12.78
CA THR A 151 17.80 -19.00 13.52
C THR A 151 17.20 -18.82 14.91
N GLU A 152 16.38 -19.79 15.36
CA GLU A 152 15.66 -19.74 16.64
C GLU A 152 14.72 -18.49 16.74
N ALA A 153 14.27 -17.94 15.60
CA ALA A 153 13.29 -16.87 15.56
C ALA A 153 11.86 -17.46 15.60
N ASP A 154 10.95 -16.78 16.30
CA ASP A 154 9.55 -17.22 16.40
C ASP A 154 8.72 -16.74 15.19
N GLY A 155 8.94 -17.40 14.05
CA GLY A 155 8.22 -17.11 12.81
C GLY A 155 6.73 -17.44 12.86
N GLU A 156 6.34 -18.46 13.63
CA GLU A 156 4.95 -18.86 13.77
C GLU A 156 4.12 -17.79 14.50
N SER A 157 4.62 -17.26 15.61
CA SER A 157 3.95 -16.16 16.31
C SER A 157 3.87 -14.90 15.46
N LEU A 158 4.89 -14.61 14.63
CA LEU A 158 4.85 -13.51 13.70
C LEU A 158 3.79 -13.73 12.61
N ALA A 159 3.72 -14.93 12.02
CA ALA A 159 2.71 -15.26 11.01
C ALA A 159 1.30 -15.09 11.57
N GLN A 160 1.05 -15.56 12.80
CA GLN A 160 -0.23 -15.34 13.46
C GLN A 160 -0.53 -13.86 13.71
N ALA A 161 0.45 -13.08 14.16
CA ALA A 161 0.27 -11.64 14.37
C ALA A 161 -0.05 -10.89 13.07
N LEU A 162 0.54 -11.31 11.95
CA LEU A 162 0.25 -10.73 10.63
C LEU A 162 -1.17 -11.08 10.17
N ASP A 163 -1.68 -12.29 10.44
CA ASP A 163 -3.08 -12.65 10.16
C ASP A 163 -4.06 -11.80 10.98
N GLU A 164 -3.83 -11.69 12.28
CA GLU A 164 -4.65 -10.84 13.16
C GLU A 164 -4.62 -9.37 12.72
N ALA A 165 -3.44 -8.88 12.32
CA ALA A 165 -3.29 -7.53 11.79
C ALA A 165 -4.06 -7.32 10.48
N ALA A 166 -4.04 -8.29 9.57
CA ALA A 166 -4.78 -8.23 8.31
C ALA A 166 -6.30 -8.19 8.54
N GLU A 167 -6.82 -9.03 9.44
CA GLU A 167 -8.25 -9.03 9.81
C GLU A 167 -8.69 -7.68 10.41
N LEU A 168 -7.87 -7.12 11.28
CA LEU A 168 -8.14 -5.82 11.89
C LEU A 168 -8.06 -4.68 10.87
N ALA A 169 -7.09 -4.73 9.96
CA ALA A 169 -6.96 -3.76 8.88
C ALA A 169 -8.19 -3.74 7.97
N GLN A 170 -8.72 -4.92 7.64
CA GLN A 170 -9.97 -5.03 6.87
C GLN A 170 -11.14 -4.37 7.59
N GLN A 171 -11.31 -4.59 8.89
CA GLN A 171 -12.38 -3.96 9.68
C GLN A 171 -12.25 -2.43 9.69
N VAL A 172 -11.03 -1.89 9.77
CA VAL A 172 -10.78 -0.44 9.68
C VAL A 172 -11.14 0.09 8.31
N TYR A 173 -10.75 -0.62 7.24
CA TYR A 173 -11.11 -0.25 5.87
C TYR A 173 -12.62 -0.26 5.66
N ASP A 174 -13.33 -1.30 6.11
CA ASP A 174 -14.78 -1.38 6.03
C ASP A 174 -15.45 -0.20 6.76
N ARG A 175 -14.90 0.19 7.90
CA ARG A 175 -15.38 1.36 8.65
C ARG A 175 -15.13 2.67 7.89
N ALA A 176 -13.95 2.86 7.32
CA ALA A 176 -13.61 4.02 6.49
C ALA A 176 -14.53 4.09 5.26
N ALA A 177 -14.74 2.97 4.58
CA ALA A 177 -15.66 2.86 3.45
C ALA A 177 -17.12 3.21 3.85
N ALA A 178 -17.59 2.75 5.01
CA ALA A 178 -18.92 3.11 5.51
C ALA A 178 -19.05 4.61 5.79
N ILE A 179 -18.02 5.27 6.34
CA ILE A 179 -17.99 6.72 6.53
C ILE A 179 -18.03 7.42 5.17
N ASN A 180 -17.20 7.00 4.22
CA ASN A 180 -17.13 7.58 2.88
C ASN A 180 -18.45 7.48 2.10
N ARG A 181 -19.21 6.41 2.33
CA ARG A 181 -20.56 6.23 1.76
C ARG A 181 -21.68 6.93 2.55
N GLY A 182 -21.37 7.63 3.64
CA GLY A 182 -22.37 8.25 4.51
C GLY A 182 -23.23 7.25 5.30
N GLN A 183 -22.78 6.02 5.44
CA GLN A 183 -23.47 4.92 6.15
C GLN A 183 -23.07 4.83 7.63
N ALA A 184 -22.08 5.61 8.03
CA ALA A 184 -21.57 5.64 9.39
C ALA A 184 -21.29 7.09 9.82
N PRO A 185 -21.34 7.40 11.15
CA PRO A 185 -20.96 8.72 11.65
C PRO A 185 -19.52 9.10 11.29
N ASP A 186 -19.30 10.38 10.96
CA ASP A 186 -18.01 10.92 10.50
C ASP A 186 -17.32 11.84 11.53
N GLU A 187 -17.81 11.89 12.77
CA GLU A 187 -17.30 12.78 13.82
C GLU A 187 -15.80 12.60 14.08
N ASP A 188 -15.29 11.39 13.89
CA ASP A 188 -13.88 11.02 14.05
C ASP A 188 -13.10 10.89 12.74
N ALA A 189 -13.69 11.20 11.58
CA ALA A 189 -13.12 10.96 10.26
C ALA A 189 -11.69 11.54 10.11
N GLY A 190 -11.52 12.82 10.44
CA GLY A 190 -10.21 13.47 10.33
C GLY A 190 -9.15 12.95 11.31
N ARG A 191 -9.57 12.32 12.42
CA ARG A 191 -8.65 11.63 13.33
C ARG A 191 -8.24 10.28 12.75
N LEU A 192 -9.21 9.53 12.22
CA LEU A 192 -8.97 8.24 11.59
C LEU A 192 -8.06 8.40 10.37
N GLU A 193 -8.31 9.38 9.52
CA GLU A 193 -7.46 9.69 8.36
C GLU A 193 -6.01 9.93 8.75
N ARG A 194 -5.75 10.82 9.71
CA ARG A 194 -4.38 11.06 10.20
C ARG A 194 -3.72 9.80 10.76
N GLN A 195 -4.49 8.93 11.42
CA GLN A 195 -3.96 7.67 11.93
C GLN A 195 -3.61 6.70 10.82
N LEU A 196 -4.42 6.62 9.76
CA LEU A 196 -4.13 5.78 8.58
C LEU A 196 -2.90 6.26 7.81
N LEU A 197 -2.76 7.59 7.61
CA LEU A 197 -1.57 8.14 6.96
C LEU A 197 -0.30 7.94 7.80
N ASN A 198 -0.38 8.06 9.11
CA ASN A 198 0.74 7.73 9.98
C ASN A 198 1.07 6.24 9.98
N LEU A 199 0.05 5.37 9.90
CA LEU A 199 0.26 3.94 9.76
C LEU A 199 0.93 3.62 8.42
N PHE A 200 0.50 4.25 7.33
CA PHE A 200 1.14 4.09 6.03
C PHE A 200 2.63 4.40 6.10
N GLN A 201 3.00 5.54 6.68
CA GLN A 201 4.42 5.86 6.88
C GLN A 201 5.15 4.78 7.68
N GLN A 202 4.56 4.29 8.77
CA GLN A 202 5.19 3.26 9.61
C GLN A 202 5.34 1.92 8.86
N THR A 203 4.38 1.54 8.03
CA THR A 203 4.49 0.34 7.18
C THR A 203 5.62 0.50 6.16
N GLN A 204 5.75 1.66 5.51
CA GLN A 204 6.86 1.91 4.60
C GLN A 204 8.21 1.87 5.33
N ASP A 205 8.34 2.53 6.47
CA ASP A 205 9.56 2.52 7.27
C ASP A 205 9.94 1.11 7.79
N THR A 206 8.97 0.21 7.92
CA THR A 206 9.18 -1.13 8.47
C THR A 206 9.39 -2.18 7.38
N PHE A 207 8.52 -2.20 6.37
CA PHE A 207 8.48 -3.26 5.37
C PHE A 207 9.14 -2.91 4.04
N VAL A 208 9.32 -1.62 3.73
CA VAL A 208 9.87 -1.14 2.45
C VAL A 208 11.14 -0.33 2.69
N ARG A 209 12.02 -0.84 3.55
CA ARG A 209 13.23 -0.14 3.96
C ARG A 209 14.35 -0.30 2.94
N ILE A 210 14.96 0.81 2.54
CA ILE A 210 16.20 0.80 1.77
C ILE A 210 17.40 0.82 2.73
N ASP A 211 18.24 -0.19 2.67
CA ASP A 211 19.56 -0.18 3.31
C ASP A 211 20.61 0.42 2.36
N TRP A 212 20.86 1.71 2.51
CA TRP A 212 21.85 2.44 1.71
C TRP A 212 23.32 2.12 2.09
N TYR A 213 23.54 1.50 3.23
CA TYR A 213 24.88 1.34 3.81
C TYR A 213 25.37 -0.10 3.82
N GLY A 214 24.49 -1.08 3.88
CA GLY A 214 24.85 -2.50 3.97
C GLY A 214 24.92 -3.20 2.63
N ASN A 215 23.89 -3.07 1.86
CA ASN A 215 23.82 -3.67 0.52
C ASN A 215 22.85 -2.83 -0.31
N VAL A 216 23.30 -2.38 -1.49
CA VAL A 216 22.43 -1.69 -2.44
C VAL A 216 21.54 -2.75 -3.11
N GLN A 217 20.67 -3.38 -2.33
CA GLN A 217 19.65 -4.27 -2.83
C GLN A 217 18.32 -3.53 -2.88
N PHE A 218 17.50 -3.92 -3.83
CA PHE A 218 16.16 -3.39 -3.93
C PHE A 218 15.37 -3.71 -2.67
N PRO A 219 14.56 -2.78 -2.15
CA PRO A 219 13.87 -2.93 -0.86
C PRO A 219 13.00 -4.19 -0.76
N GLN A 220 12.43 -4.63 -1.87
CA GLN A 220 11.62 -5.86 -1.90
C GLN A 220 12.43 -7.12 -1.60
N GLU A 221 13.73 -7.10 -1.86
CA GLU A 221 14.63 -8.24 -1.58
C GLU A 221 15.17 -8.21 -0.15
N SER A 222 15.30 -7.03 0.44
CA SER A 222 15.81 -6.86 1.81
C SER A 222 14.80 -7.23 2.91
N LEU A 223 13.51 -7.31 2.57
CA LEU A 223 12.45 -7.77 3.47
C LEU A 223 12.69 -9.16 4.05
N GLN A 224 13.40 -10.02 3.34
CA GLN A 224 13.64 -11.41 3.74
C GLN A 224 14.74 -11.59 4.79
N GLN A 225 15.50 -10.55 5.13
CA GLN A 225 16.76 -10.72 5.86
C GLN A 225 16.88 -10.02 7.20
N SER A 226 15.92 -9.20 7.66
CA SER A 226 16.14 -8.44 8.88
C SER A 226 15.27 -8.88 10.06
N LEU A 227 15.94 -9.23 11.16
CA LEU A 227 15.34 -9.44 12.49
C LEU A 227 14.56 -8.22 13.01
N GLU A 228 14.85 -7.03 12.50
CA GLU A 228 14.11 -5.80 12.79
C GLU A 228 12.67 -5.84 12.27
N LEU A 229 12.42 -6.60 11.21
CA LEU A 229 11.08 -6.85 10.68
C LEU A 229 10.16 -7.48 11.72
N LEU A 230 10.68 -8.44 12.50
CA LEU A 230 9.94 -9.13 13.56
C LEU A 230 9.46 -8.13 14.62
N HIS A 231 10.30 -7.20 15.01
CA HIS A 231 9.93 -6.17 15.99
C HIS A 231 8.97 -5.12 15.42
N GLY A 232 9.18 -4.72 14.17
CA GLY A 232 8.33 -3.74 13.50
C GLY A 232 6.91 -4.25 13.24
N ALA A 233 6.77 -5.47 12.72
CA ALA A 233 5.46 -6.08 12.46
C ALA A 233 4.63 -6.25 13.74
N ALA A 234 5.27 -6.62 14.84
CA ALA A 234 4.60 -6.73 16.14
C ALA A 234 4.14 -5.36 16.68
N GLN A 235 4.94 -4.32 16.51
CA GLN A 235 4.55 -2.96 16.88
C GLN A 235 3.40 -2.44 16.02
N LEU A 236 3.41 -2.76 14.72
CA LEU A 236 2.33 -2.43 13.78
C LEU A 236 1.04 -3.16 14.11
N ALA A 237 1.10 -4.46 14.41
CA ALA A 237 -0.07 -5.22 14.83
C ALA A 237 -0.67 -4.64 16.12
N TYR A 238 0.16 -4.26 17.09
CA TYR A 238 -0.29 -3.60 18.31
C TYR A 238 -0.89 -2.22 18.05
N PHE A 239 -0.30 -1.44 17.16
CA PHE A 239 -0.80 -0.12 16.76
C PHE A 239 -2.15 -0.23 16.03
N LEU A 240 -2.29 -1.19 15.11
CA LEU A 240 -3.56 -1.49 14.45
C LEU A 240 -4.65 -1.91 15.43
N LEU A 241 -4.32 -2.78 16.38
CA LEU A 241 -5.26 -3.17 17.42
C LEU A 241 -5.77 -1.95 18.20
N GLN A 242 -4.88 -1.00 18.52
CA GLN A 242 -5.25 0.27 19.15
C GLN A 242 -6.13 1.14 18.25
N LEU A 243 -5.83 1.19 16.94
CA LEU A 243 -6.61 1.92 15.93
C LEU A 243 -8.03 1.38 15.84
N VAL A 244 -8.17 0.06 15.69
CA VAL A 244 -9.50 -0.60 15.61
C VAL A 244 -10.30 -0.38 16.88
N GLN A 245 -9.69 -0.57 18.04
CA GLN A 245 -10.37 -0.34 19.32
C GLN A 245 -10.87 1.10 19.45
N ARG A 246 -10.13 2.08 18.94
CA ARG A 246 -10.54 3.50 18.94
C ARG A 246 -11.58 3.81 17.85
N ALA A 247 -11.42 3.23 16.65
CA ALA A 247 -12.32 3.50 15.52
C ALA A 247 -13.69 2.83 15.67
N LEU A 248 -13.75 1.65 16.29
CA LEU A 248 -14.98 0.90 16.48
C LEU A 248 -15.70 1.19 17.80
N TYR A 249 -15.18 2.07 18.65
CA TYR A 249 -15.73 2.29 20.01
C TYR A 249 -15.86 0.99 20.85
N ILE A 250 -15.07 -0.02 20.54
CA ILE A 250 -15.04 -1.26 21.30
C ILE A 250 -14.34 -0.95 22.62
N ARG A 251 -15.04 -1.16 23.75
CA ARG A 251 -14.41 -1.09 25.07
C ARG A 251 -13.16 -2.00 25.06
N PRO A 252 -12.07 -1.57 25.73
CA PRO A 252 -10.86 -2.40 25.76
C PRO A 252 -11.24 -3.79 26.21
N LEU A 253 -10.88 -4.78 25.40
CA LEU A 253 -10.92 -6.18 25.81
C LEU A 253 -10.10 -6.28 27.09
N GLU A 254 -10.79 -6.50 28.22
CA GLU A 254 -10.13 -6.63 29.49
C GLU A 254 -9.10 -7.78 29.39
N THR A 255 -7.82 -7.39 29.46
CA THR A 255 -6.70 -8.21 29.92
C THR A 255 -6.12 -9.33 29.07
N GLY A 256 -6.75 -9.82 28.00
CA GLY A 256 -6.18 -10.95 27.23
C GLY A 256 -5.07 -10.52 26.25
N GLY A 257 -5.35 -9.58 25.37
CA GLY A 257 -4.41 -9.15 24.32
C GLY A 257 -3.19 -8.39 24.84
N ARG A 258 -3.34 -7.66 25.96
CA ARG A 258 -2.21 -6.97 26.62
C ARG A 258 -1.19 -7.94 27.21
N ARG A 259 -1.65 -9.11 27.67
CA ARG A 259 -0.80 -10.14 28.25
C ARG A 259 -0.02 -10.86 27.15
N LEU A 260 -0.66 -11.18 26.05
CA LEU A 260 -0.02 -11.84 24.90
C LEU A 260 1.07 -10.94 24.27
N ALA A 261 0.76 -9.67 24.01
CA ALA A 261 1.74 -8.73 23.46
C ALA A 261 2.92 -8.48 24.42
N LEU A 262 2.68 -8.39 25.72
CA LEU A 262 3.74 -8.19 26.71
C LEU A 262 4.56 -9.47 26.97
N GLU A 263 3.97 -10.66 26.86
CA GLU A 263 4.69 -11.92 27.03
C GLU A 263 5.52 -12.28 25.79
N LEU A 264 5.02 -11.99 24.58
CA LEU A 264 5.73 -12.24 23.32
C LEU A 264 6.90 -11.26 23.08
N PHE A 265 6.84 -10.04 23.62
CA PHE A 265 7.80 -8.99 23.33
C PHE A 265 8.60 -8.47 24.56
N SER A 266 8.55 -9.18 25.68
CA SER A 266 9.47 -8.93 26.77
C SER A 266 10.86 -9.44 26.40
N PRO A 267 11.93 -8.63 26.50
CA PRO A 267 13.28 -9.11 26.24
C PRO A 267 13.57 -10.32 27.13
N PRO A 268 14.28 -11.34 26.62
CA PRO A 268 14.63 -12.50 27.41
C PRO A 268 15.33 -12.06 28.68
N LYS A 269 14.81 -12.46 29.83
CA LYS A 269 15.46 -12.18 31.13
C LYS A 269 16.88 -12.71 31.05
N ALA A 270 17.86 -11.81 31.12
CA ALA A 270 19.25 -12.18 31.21
C ALA A 270 19.38 -13.23 32.33
N ARG A 271 19.77 -14.45 31.97
CA ARG A 271 20.15 -15.46 32.97
C ARG A 271 21.37 -14.91 33.68
N GLN A 272 21.16 -14.47 34.90
CA GLN A 272 22.28 -14.22 35.79
C GLN A 272 22.96 -15.58 36.05
N ALA A 273 24.19 -15.69 35.59
CA ALA A 273 25.12 -16.75 35.97
C ALA A 273 25.72 -16.45 37.35
#